data_42c31b5bfeba568f13a90c3d4b147e55
#
_entry.id   42c31b5bfeba568f13a90c3d4b147e55
#
_cell.length_a   1.000
_cell.length_b   1.000
_cell.length_c   1.000
_cell.angle_alpha   90.00
_cell.angle_beta   90.00
_cell.angle_gamma   90.00
#
_symmetry.space_group_name_H-M   'P 1'
#
loop_
_entity.id
_entity.type
_entity.pdbx_description
1 polymer ?
#
loop_
_entity_poly.entity_id
_entity_poly.type
_entity_poly.pdbx_seq_one_letter_code
_entity_poly.pdbx_strand_id
1 'polypeptide(L)'
;NTTFYVLQSGFSGSAAEHFLLEVKMSGRGKLYGETSAGANHFGYGVDLPNGFSTFIPVGRTFDPKTNWDWEGKGVAPDVSVPAADALLAVLKDVGVGADDAAKLNAQVGFTMPQRRPGGGPVVVRAPAPG
;
A
#
# COMPACT_ATOMS: atom_id res chain seq x y z
N ASN A 1 -1.44 -20.86 16.93
CA ASN A 1 -1.94 -19.93 15.90
C ASN A 1 -1.81 -18.51 16.40
N THR A 2 -0.86 -17.75 15.82
CA THR A 2 -0.70 -16.33 16.14
C THR A 2 -1.50 -15.52 15.11
N THR A 3 -2.43 -14.69 15.57
CA THR A 3 -3.08 -13.69 14.74
C THR A 3 -2.09 -12.54 14.53
N PHE A 4 -2.01 -12.03 13.32
CA PHE A 4 -1.21 -10.86 13.00
C PHE A 4 -2.06 -9.75 12.39
N TYR A 5 -1.60 -8.53 12.54
CA TYR A 5 -2.27 -7.33 12.08
C TYR A 5 -1.39 -6.61 11.07
N VAL A 6 -1.98 -6.15 9.99
CA VAL A 6 -1.26 -5.47 8.92
C VAL A 6 -1.79 -4.04 8.79
N LEU A 7 -0.89 -3.09 8.83
CA LEU A 7 -1.19 -1.68 8.61
C LEU A 7 -0.99 -1.34 7.14
N GLN A 8 -1.97 -0.72 6.53
CA GLN A 8 -1.94 -0.32 5.13
C GLN A 8 -2.36 1.13 4.95
N SER A 9 -1.96 1.72 3.83
CA SER A 9 -2.31 3.09 3.49
C SER A 9 -2.65 3.21 2.00
N GLY A 10 -3.14 4.35 1.57
CA GLY A 10 -3.34 4.68 0.16
C GLY A 10 -2.05 4.70 -0.68
N PHE A 11 -0.87 4.54 -0.04
CA PHE A 11 0.43 4.37 -0.72
C PHE A 11 0.87 2.90 -0.81
N SER A 12 0.21 1.98 -0.13
CA SER A 12 0.49 0.55 -0.27
C SER A 12 0.12 0.13 -1.67
N GLY A 13 1.09 -0.28 -2.47
CA GLY A 13 0.88 -0.60 -3.89
C GLY A 13 1.64 -1.84 -4.35
N SER A 14 1.26 -2.38 -5.52
CA SER A 14 1.96 -3.46 -6.21
C SER A 14 2.11 -4.72 -5.35
N ALA A 15 3.33 -5.21 -5.13
CA ALA A 15 3.61 -6.41 -4.34
C ALA A 15 3.04 -6.33 -2.91
N ALA A 16 2.96 -5.14 -2.32
CA ALA A 16 2.31 -4.95 -1.02
C ALA A 16 0.82 -5.29 -1.10
N GLU A 17 0.14 -4.91 -2.17
CA GLU A 17 -1.29 -5.21 -2.36
C GLU A 17 -1.54 -6.71 -2.56
N HIS A 18 -0.65 -7.39 -3.27
CA HIS A 18 -0.70 -8.84 -3.39
C HIS A 18 -0.61 -9.49 -2.00
N PHE A 19 0.33 -9.04 -1.17
CA PHE A 19 0.44 -9.51 0.21
C PHE A 19 -0.83 -9.23 1.03
N LEU A 20 -1.41 -8.02 0.94
CA LEU A 20 -2.65 -7.68 1.62
C LEU A 20 -3.80 -8.62 1.21
N LEU A 21 -3.89 -8.93 -0.08
CA LEU A 21 -4.90 -9.83 -0.60
C LEU A 21 -4.73 -11.25 -0.06
N GLU A 22 -3.50 -11.78 -0.04
CA GLU A 22 -3.19 -13.09 0.53
C GLU A 22 -3.54 -13.17 2.01
N VAL A 23 -3.23 -12.12 2.79
CA VAL A 23 -3.62 -12.04 4.20
C VAL A 23 -5.13 -12.12 4.35
N LYS A 24 -5.85 -11.34 3.57
CA LYS A 24 -7.32 -11.28 3.60
C LYS A 24 -7.96 -12.61 3.20
N MET A 25 -7.49 -13.22 2.12
CA MET A 25 -8.01 -14.50 1.63
C MET A 25 -7.70 -15.67 2.56
N SER A 26 -6.54 -15.67 3.20
CA SER A 26 -6.16 -16.72 4.15
C SER A 26 -6.89 -16.64 5.49
N GLY A 27 -7.50 -15.49 5.82
CA GLY A 27 -8.15 -15.24 7.10
C GLY A 27 -7.21 -15.29 8.32
N ARG A 28 -5.88 -15.26 8.10
CA ARG A 28 -4.88 -15.37 9.16
C ARG A 28 -4.52 -14.06 9.81
N GLY A 29 -4.85 -12.95 9.18
CA GLY A 29 -4.56 -11.61 9.66
C GLY A 29 -5.72 -10.67 9.44
N LYS A 30 -5.64 -9.48 10.03
CA LYS A 30 -6.63 -8.41 9.91
C LYS A 30 -5.96 -7.14 9.41
N LEU A 31 -6.56 -6.49 8.44
CA LEU A 31 -6.03 -5.32 7.76
C LEU A 31 -6.62 -4.04 8.34
N TYR A 32 -5.77 -3.06 8.66
CA TYR A 32 -6.16 -1.77 9.23
C TYR A 32 -5.59 -0.62 8.42
N GLY A 33 -6.37 0.43 8.21
CA GLY A 33 -5.91 1.63 7.54
C GLY A 33 -6.83 2.10 6.43
N GLU A 34 -6.25 2.54 5.33
CA GLU A 34 -6.94 3.05 4.15
C GLU A 34 -6.93 1.99 3.03
N THR A 35 -7.85 2.12 2.05
CA THR A 35 -7.77 1.35 0.82
C THR A 35 -6.43 1.61 0.13
N SER A 36 -5.78 0.56 -0.36
CA SER A 36 -4.47 0.63 -0.99
C SER A 36 -4.48 1.36 -2.34
N ALA A 37 -3.32 1.53 -2.96
CA ALA A 37 -3.12 2.37 -4.14
C ALA A 37 -3.85 1.90 -5.41
N GLY A 38 -4.05 0.60 -5.57
CA GLY A 38 -4.64 0.05 -6.79
C GLY A 38 -3.65 -0.08 -7.94
N ALA A 39 -2.43 -0.52 -7.67
CA ALA A 39 -1.37 -0.70 -8.65
C ALA A 39 -1.10 -2.20 -8.90
N ASN A 40 -1.86 -2.81 -9.77
CA ASN A 40 -1.76 -4.24 -10.06
C ASN A 40 -0.90 -4.57 -11.27
N HIS A 41 -0.95 -3.74 -12.29
CA HIS A 41 -0.27 -4.04 -13.56
C HIS A 41 1.24 -3.96 -13.39
N PHE A 42 1.92 -5.10 -13.51
CA PHE A 42 3.37 -5.17 -13.47
C PHE A 42 3.98 -5.00 -14.85
N GLY A 43 5.21 -4.46 -14.90
CA GLY A 43 5.87 -4.16 -16.16
C GLY A 43 7.33 -3.74 -15.96
N TYR A 44 7.86 -3.03 -16.94
CA TYR A 44 9.23 -2.53 -16.92
C TYR A 44 9.35 -1.14 -17.53
N GLY A 45 10.42 -0.45 -17.13
CA GLY A 45 10.79 0.81 -17.74
C GLY A 45 11.43 0.63 -19.10
N VAL A 46 11.10 1.47 -20.05
CA VAL A 46 11.72 1.53 -21.39
C VAL A 46 12.26 2.94 -21.60
N ASP A 47 13.53 3.01 -21.94
CA ASP A 47 14.16 4.27 -22.32
C ASP A 47 13.78 4.64 -23.77
N LEU A 48 13.43 5.90 -23.93
CA LEU A 48 13.04 6.51 -25.20
C LEU A 48 14.10 7.53 -25.65
N PRO A 49 14.13 7.89 -26.95
CA PRO A 49 15.00 8.96 -27.43
C PRO A 49 14.85 10.26 -26.65
N ASN A 50 15.89 11.06 -26.62
CA ASN A 50 15.94 12.39 -25.97
C ASN A 50 15.80 12.35 -24.43
N GLY A 51 16.20 11.23 -23.77
CA GLY A 51 16.22 11.13 -22.32
C GLY A 51 14.85 10.95 -21.64
N PHE A 52 13.84 10.57 -22.40
CA PHE A 52 12.55 10.17 -21.84
C PHE A 52 12.58 8.71 -21.44
N SER A 53 11.74 8.34 -20.49
CA SER A 53 11.45 6.94 -20.16
C SER A 53 9.96 6.75 -19.97
N THR A 54 9.47 5.55 -20.22
CA THR A 54 8.09 5.18 -19.97
C THR A 54 8.01 3.83 -19.29
N PHE A 55 6.91 3.59 -18.56
CA PHE A 55 6.60 2.29 -18.00
C PHE A 55 5.62 1.56 -18.91
N ILE A 56 5.97 0.34 -19.31
CA ILE A 56 5.13 -0.50 -20.15
C ILE A 56 4.57 -1.64 -19.29
N PRO A 57 3.26 -1.65 -19.00
CA PRO A 57 2.63 -2.78 -18.32
C PRO A 57 2.56 -3.97 -19.27
N VAL A 58 2.93 -5.15 -18.78
CA VAL A 58 2.97 -6.40 -19.57
C VAL A 58 2.11 -7.51 -18.98
N GLY A 59 1.57 -7.31 -17.79
CA GLY A 59 0.72 -8.30 -17.16
C GLY A 59 0.02 -7.78 -15.92
N ARG A 60 -0.86 -8.60 -15.38
CA ARG A 60 -1.60 -8.34 -14.14
C ARG A 60 -1.82 -9.62 -13.35
N THR A 61 -2.03 -9.49 -12.05
CA THR A 61 -2.53 -10.57 -11.20
C THR A 61 -4.05 -10.48 -11.12
N PHE A 62 -4.75 -11.60 -11.22
CA PHE A 62 -6.21 -11.62 -11.16
C PHE A 62 -6.73 -12.93 -10.60
N ASP A 63 -7.95 -12.93 -10.06
CA ASP A 63 -8.67 -14.14 -9.69
C ASP A 63 -9.16 -14.85 -10.97
N PRO A 64 -8.71 -16.07 -11.26
CA PRO A 64 -9.07 -16.76 -12.49
C PRO A 64 -10.56 -17.15 -12.58
N LYS A 65 -11.28 -17.17 -11.44
CA LYS A 65 -12.71 -17.52 -11.40
C LYS A 65 -13.60 -16.34 -11.73
N THR A 66 -13.24 -15.16 -11.22
CA THR A 66 -14.08 -13.95 -11.33
C THR A 66 -13.51 -12.92 -12.29
N ASN A 67 -12.28 -13.10 -12.75
CA ASN A 67 -11.49 -12.13 -13.51
C ASN A 67 -11.29 -10.79 -12.74
N TRP A 68 -11.56 -10.79 -11.43
CA TRP A 68 -11.37 -9.62 -10.59
C TRP A 68 -9.88 -9.36 -10.34
N ASP A 69 -9.53 -8.10 -10.34
CA ASP A 69 -8.24 -7.60 -9.88
C ASP A 69 -8.39 -6.28 -9.12
N TRP A 70 -7.30 -5.77 -8.57
CA TRP A 70 -7.31 -4.55 -7.76
C TRP A 70 -6.80 -3.30 -8.50
N GLU A 71 -6.54 -3.39 -9.81
CA GLU A 71 -6.10 -2.23 -10.60
C GLU A 71 -7.10 -1.09 -10.49
N GLY A 72 -6.61 0.10 -10.12
CA GLY A 72 -7.40 1.30 -9.92
C GLY A 72 -8.41 1.28 -8.76
N LYS A 73 -8.53 0.15 -8.05
CA LYS A 73 -9.51 -0.04 -6.95
C LYS A 73 -8.83 -0.14 -5.59
N GLY A 74 -7.67 -0.82 -5.54
CA GLY A 74 -6.99 -1.16 -4.31
C GLY A 74 -7.63 -2.31 -3.53
N VAL A 75 -6.99 -2.67 -2.42
CA VAL A 75 -7.45 -3.65 -1.44
C VAL A 75 -8.02 -2.91 -0.24
N ALA A 76 -9.31 -3.06 0.00
CA ALA A 76 -9.96 -2.43 1.15
C ALA A 76 -9.52 -3.11 2.47
N PRO A 77 -9.25 -2.34 3.54
CA PRO A 77 -8.95 -2.89 4.86
C PRO A 77 -10.18 -3.53 5.50
N ASP A 78 -9.96 -4.33 6.55
CA ASP A 78 -11.04 -4.88 7.38
C ASP A 78 -11.53 -3.82 8.38
N VAL A 79 -10.62 -2.93 8.82
CA VAL A 79 -10.94 -1.79 9.67
C VAL A 79 -10.46 -0.51 8.97
N SER A 80 -11.41 0.27 8.47
CA SER A 80 -11.12 1.52 7.77
C SER A 80 -10.91 2.66 8.75
N VAL A 81 -9.69 3.16 8.79
CA VAL A 81 -9.26 4.33 9.58
C VAL A 81 -8.19 5.09 8.81
N PRO A 82 -7.94 6.37 9.12
CA PRO A 82 -6.78 7.06 8.56
C PRO A 82 -5.49 6.27 8.82
N ALA A 83 -4.59 6.21 7.84
CA ALA A 83 -3.37 5.41 7.97
C ALA A 83 -2.52 5.82 9.19
N ALA A 84 -2.52 7.10 9.56
CA ALA A 84 -1.85 7.59 10.76
C ALA A 84 -2.42 7.02 12.07
N ASP A 85 -3.68 6.61 12.07
CA ASP A 85 -4.38 6.07 13.22
C ASP A 85 -4.42 4.53 13.25
N ALA A 86 -3.91 3.88 12.20
CA ALA A 86 -4.04 2.43 12.02
C ALA A 86 -3.39 1.64 13.15
N LEU A 87 -2.19 2.03 13.60
CA LEU A 87 -1.53 1.39 14.74
C LEU A 87 -2.32 1.57 16.03
N LEU A 88 -2.82 2.78 16.28
CA LEU A 88 -3.63 3.07 17.47
C LEU A 88 -4.91 2.23 17.49
N ALA A 89 -5.54 2.05 16.33
CA ALA A 89 -6.72 1.20 16.21
C ALA A 89 -6.42 -0.26 16.54
N VAL A 90 -5.30 -0.81 16.05
CA VAL A 90 -4.85 -2.16 16.38
C VAL A 90 -4.60 -2.29 17.88
N LEU A 91 -3.84 -1.36 18.48
CA LEU A 91 -3.48 -1.41 19.91
C LEU A 91 -4.73 -1.43 20.79
N LYS A 92 -5.75 -0.65 20.44
CA LYS A 92 -7.06 -0.65 21.13
C LYS A 92 -7.79 -2.00 20.97
N ASP A 93 -7.81 -2.54 19.75
CA ASP A 93 -8.49 -3.80 19.47
C ASP A 93 -7.85 -5.00 20.21
N VAL A 94 -6.56 -4.96 20.45
CA VAL A 94 -5.86 -6.01 21.23
C VAL A 94 -5.86 -5.74 22.75
N GLY A 95 -6.56 -4.70 23.20
CA GLY A 95 -6.77 -4.42 24.61
C GLY A 95 -5.66 -3.64 25.31
N VAL A 96 -4.78 -2.97 24.56
CA VAL A 96 -3.78 -2.07 25.15
C VAL A 96 -4.50 -0.82 25.71
N GLY A 97 -4.19 -0.46 26.96
CA GLY A 97 -4.76 0.72 27.62
C GLY A 97 -4.47 2.02 26.85
N ALA A 98 -5.36 2.99 26.92
CA ALA A 98 -5.31 4.20 26.07
C ALA A 98 -3.98 4.96 26.20
N ASP A 99 -3.45 5.13 27.42
CA ASP A 99 -2.21 5.86 27.68
C ASP A 99 -0.98 5.13 27.09
N ASP A 100 -0.93 3.81 27.22
CA ASP A 100 0.17 3.00 26.67
C ASP A 100 0.06 2.89 25.16
N ALA A 101 -1.14 2.78 24.61
CA ALA A 101 -1.37 2.81 23.16
C ALA A 101 -0.91 4.14 22.55
N ALA A 102 -1.20 5.28 23.21
CA ALA A 102 -0.74 6.59 22.76
C ALA A 102 0.79 6.71 22.79
N LYS A 103 1.44 6.23 23.84
CA LYS A 103 2.91 6.21 23.96
C LYS A 103 3.56 5.35 22.86
N LEU A 104 3.04 4.14 22.65
CA LEU A 104 3.55 3.23 21.62
C LEU A 104 3.38 3.81 20.22
N ASN A 105 2.22 4.38 19.92
CA ASN A 105 1.95 5.03 18.65
C ASN A 105 2.91 6.21 18.39
N ALA A 106 3.20 7.01 19.41
CA ALA A 106 4.15 8.11 19.31
C ALA A 106 5.60 7.64 19.08
N GLN A 107 6.01 6.49 19.67
CA GLN A 107 7.35 5.94 19.51
C GLN A 107 7.62 5.43 18.09
N VAL A 108 6.62 4.92 17.40
CA VAL A 108 6.76 4.42 16.03
C VAL A 108 7.01 5.56 15.05
N GLY A 109 6.54 6.78 15.36
CA GLY A 109 6.84 7.99 14.59
C GLY A 109 6.47 7.87 13.10
N PHE A 110 5.36 7.19 12.81
CA PHE A 110 4.98 6.91 11.42
C PHE A 110 4.62 8.22 10.70
N THR A 111 5.56 8.72 9.90
CA THR A 111 5.33 9.89 9.06
C THR A 111 4.86 9.41 7.69
N MET A 112 3.60 9.68 7.36
CA MET A 112 3.08 9.39 6.03
C MET A 112 3.81 10.24 4.98
N PRO A 113 4.23 9.64 3.86
CA PRO A 113 4.68 10.42 2.72
C PRO A 113 3.57 11.37 2.28
N GLN A 114 3.86 12.66 2.18
CA GLN A 114 2.90 13.63 1.67
C GLN A 114 2.70 13.37 0.17
N ARG A 115 1.46 13.14 -0.27
CA ARG A 115 1.13 13.21 -1.70
C ARG A 115 1.43 14.62 -2.19
N ARG A 116 2.33 14.75 -3.14
CA ARG A 116 2.51 16.02 -3.83
C ARG A 116 1.21 16.35 -4.58
N PRO A 117 0.62 17.53 -4.39
CA PRO A 117 -0.50 17.95 -5.21
C PRO A 117 -0.07 17.91 -6.68
N GLY A 118 -0.80 17.19 -7.51
CA GLY A 118 -0.52 17.05 -8.94
C GLY A 118 0.52 16.00 -9.32
N GLY A 119 0.81 15.03 -8.45
CA GLY A 119 1.79 13.95 -8.70
C GLY A 119 1.36 13.02 -9.83
N GLY A 120 1.65 13.43 -11.06
CA GLY A 120 1.89 12.52 -12.16
C GLY A 120 3.19 11.71 -11.93
N PRO A 121 3.49 10.73 -12.78
CA PRO A 121 4.68 9.91 -12.64
C PRO A 121 5.93 10.78 -12.52
N VAL A 122 6.79 10.46 -11.55
CA VAL A 122 8.06 11.15 -11.37
C VAL A 122 8.93 10.87 -12.61
N VAL A 123 9.07 11.86 -13.48
CA VAL A 123 10.05 11.79 -14.57
C VAL A 123 11.41 12.00 -13.92
N VAL A 124 12.16 10.94 -13.70
CA VAL A 124 13.56 11.04 -13.29
C VAL A 124 14.37 11.44 -14.52
N ARG A 125 14.84 12.67 -14.56
CA ARG A 125 15.82 13.08 -15.56
C ARG A 125 17.15 12.37 -15.28
N ALA A 126 17.61 11.60 -16.24
CA ALA A 126 18.99 11.13 -16.24
C ALA A 126 19.95 12.35 -16.31
N PRO A 127 21.12 12.33 -15.63
CA PRO A 127 22.12 13.36 -15.81
C PRO A 127 22.55 13.42 -17.27
N ALA A 128 22.74 14.63 -17.79
CA ALA A 128 23.25 14.83 -19.14
C ALA A 128 24.63 14.16 -19.28
N PRO A 129 24.91 13.48 -20.41
CA PRO A 129 26.26 12.98 -20.66
C PRO A 129 27.23 14.15 -20.74
N GLY A 130 28.30 14.06 -19.92
CA GLY A 130 29.42 15.01 -19.94
C GLY A 130 30.28 14.85 -21.20
#